data_7b1c23ef4070ba0696f324279385128f
#
_entry.id   7b1c23ef4070ba0696f324279385128f
#
_cell.length_a   1.000
_cell.length_b   1.000
_cell.length_c   1.000
_cell.angle_alpha   90.00
_cell.angle_beta   90.00
_cell.angle_gamma   90.00
#
_symmetry.space_group_name_H-M   'P 1'
#
loop_
_entity.id
_entity.type
_entity.pdbx_description
1 polymer ?
#
loop_
_entity_poly.entity_id
_entity_poly.type
_entity_poly.pdbx_seq_one_letter_code
_entity_poly.pdbx_strand_id
1 'polypeptide(L)'
;MKLPAPPVLLFLCGMFSLPMALADSGIQLDTPKGGWRTRAMDGEQYIQEVNYPASSVNTPQGQADTARIRGQIKGAPKANKEPGKLIVNGVSMPLKFDEQGSFDRPYAFPNGSNSVEVRSPDGQQRKRVQFLNTGGGVTPPKLRVLLSWDSDNTDLDLHLVTPDGAHIWYGDRVAPNGATLDVDVTTGYGPEIFSMPAPLKGQYLVYVNYYGGGYR
;
A
#
# COMPACT_ATOMS: atom_id res chain seq x y z
N MET A 1 27.95 -33.59 70.52
CA MET A 1 28.33 -32.34 69.86
C MET A 1 27.66 -32.26 68.51
N LYS A 2 26.50 -31.55 68.39
CA LYS A 2 25.75 -31.41 67.16
C LYS A 2 26.09 -30.07 66.51
N LEU A 3 26.58 -30.07 65.30
CA LEU A 3 26.86 -28.89 64.52
C LEU A 3 25.53 -28.28 63.99
N PRO A 4 25.35 -26.96 63.97
CA PRO A 4 24.18 -26.32 63.36
C PRO A 4 24.29 -26.28 61.85
N ALA A 5 23.14 -26.49 61.16
CA ALA A 5 23.00 -26.38 59.72
C ALA A 5 23.05 -24.91 59.27
N PRO A 6 23.60 -24.64 58.09
CA PRO A 6 23.66 -23.29 57.56
C PRO A 6 22.29 -22.80 57.06
N PRO A 7 22.02 -21.51 57.07
CA PRO A 7 20.77 -20.95 56.59
C PRO A 7 20.72 -20.98 55.03
N VAL A 8 19.61 -21.48 54.51
CA VAL A 8 19.28 -21.42 53.08
C VAL A 8 18.83 -20.03 52.74
N LEU A 9 19.62 -19.30 51.97
CA LEU A 9 19.30 -17.98 51.46
C LEU A 9 18.47 -18.15 50.16
N LEU A 10 17.15 -17.94 50.29
CA LEU A 10 16.25 -17.95 49.12
C LEU A 10 16.41 -16.63 48.34
N PHE A 11 17.09 -16.68 47.20
CA PHE A 11 17.09 -15.56 46.25
C PHE A 11 15.76 -15.52 45.50
N LEU A 12 14.91 -14.56 45.87
CA LEU A 12 13.70 -14.23 45.12
C LEU A 12 14.09 -13.40 43.90
N CYS A 13 14.24 -14.06 42.75
CA CYS A 13 14.48 -13.38 41.45
C CYS A 13 13.15 -12.76 41.01
N GLY A 14 12.93 -11.51 41.37
CA GLY A 14 11.79 -10.73 40.88
C GLY A 14 11.95 -10.44 39.40
N MET A 15 11.21 -11.15 38.56
CA MET A 15 11.07 -10.79 37.15
C MET A 15 10.27 -9.48 37.06
N PHE A 16 10.97 -8.37 36.92
CA PHE A 16 10.38 -7.11 36.48
C PHE A 16 10.08 -7.26 34.95
N SER A 17 8.86 -7.65 34.65
CA SER A 17 8.33 -7.45 33.28
C SER A 17 8.05 -5.96 33.11
N LEU A 18 9.00 -5.25 32.51
CA LEU A 18 8.75 -3.91 31.99
C LEU A 18 7.66 -4.01 30.91
N PRO A 19 6.56 -3.24 31.02
CA PRO A 19 5.61 -3.16 29.92
C PRO A 19 6.39 -2.60 28.71
N MET A 20 6.50 -3.38 27.63
CA MET A 20 6.90 -2.85 26.34
C MET A 20 5.82 -1.83 25.95
N ALA A 21 6.08 -0.56 26.20
CA ALA A 21 5.31 0.50 25.59
C ALA A 21 5.43 0.30 24.07
N LEU A 22 4.32 -0.02 23.42
CA LEU A 22 4.22 0.05 21.96
C LEU A 22 4.51 1.52 21.64
N ALA A 23 5.73 1.80 21.17
CA ALA A 23 6.09 3.12 20.74
C ALA A 23 5.07 3.53 19.68
N ASP A 24 4.38 4.65 19.92
CA ASP A 24 3.52 5.26 18.91
C ASP A 24 4.38 5.38 17.63
N SER A 25 3.97 4.73 16.56
CA SER A 25 4.82 4.57 15.39
C SER A 25 5.13 5.90 14.68
N GLY A 26 4.59 7.02 15.16
CA GLY A 26 4.71 8.32 14.51
C GLY A 26 4.04 8.39 13.14
N ILE A 27 3.56 7.27 12.62
CA ILE A 27 2.84 7.19 11.35
C ILE A 27 1.37 6.90 11.62
N GLN A 28 0.52 7.78 11.13
CA GLN A 28 -0.92 7.60 11.09
C GLN A 28 -1.33 7.13 9.72
N LEU A 29 -2.13 6.06 9.65
CA LEU A 29 -2.82 5.60 8.44
C LEU A 29 -4.31 5.84 8.62
N ASP A 30 -4.88 6.69 7.77
CA ASP A 30 -6.31 7.01 7.78
C ASP A 30 -7.08 6.00 6.94
N THR A 31 -6.51 5.60 5.80
CA THR A 31 -7.01 4.54 4.92
C THR A 31 -5.85 3.80 4.27
N PRO A 32 -5.96 2.48 4.03
CA PRO A 32 -7.00 1.58 4.50
C PRO A 32 -6.98 1.42 6.01
N LYS A 33 -8.14 1.15 6.62
CA LYS A 33 -8.23 0.85 8.05
C LYS A 33 -7.99 -0.64 8.27
N GLY A 34 -7.06 -0.96 9.14
CA GLY A 34 -6.74 -2.33 9.50
C GLY A 34 -7.71 -2.91 10.52
N GLY A 35 -7.90 -4.22 10.51
CA GLY A 35 -8.78 -4.90 11.44
C GLY A 35 -8.91 -6.40 11.21
N TRP A 36 -7.83 -7.09 10.89
CA TRP A 36 -7.82 -8.55 10.86
C TRP A 36 -7.51 -9.11 12.25
N ARG A 37 -8.51 -9.67 12.92
CA ARG A 37 -8.28 -10.50 14.10
C ARG A 37 -8.67 -11.93 13.78
N THR A 38 -7.69 -12.80 13.71
CA THR A 38 -7.85 -14.22 13.41
C THR A 38 -8.50 -15.04 14.53
N ARG A 39 -8.88 -14.48 15.68
CA ARG A 39 -9.33 -15.27 16.82
C ARG A 39 -10.32 -14.61 17.78
N ALA A 40 -11.08 -13.61 17.39
CA ALA A 40 -12.15 -13.14 18.27
C ALA A 40 -13.48 -13.34 17.57
N MET A 41 -14.32 -14.22 18.09
CA MET A 41 -15.74 -14.35 17.69
C MET A 41 -16.51 -13.05 17.93
N ASP A 42 -15.93 -12.10 18.67
CA ASP A 42 -16.52 -10.82 19.06
C ASP A 42 -15.72 -9.60 18.54
N GLY A 43 -14.81 -9.78 17.60
CA GLY A 43 -14.01 -8.69 17.04
C GLY A 43 -14.69 -8.00 15.86
N GLU A 44 -14.82 -6.68 15.91
CA GLU A 44 -15.22 -5.90 14.74
C GLU A 44 -14.32 -6.23 13.56
N GLN A 45 -14.91 -6.83 12.52
CA GLN A 45 -14.25 -7.05 11.25
C GLN A 45 -14.39 -5.78 10.42
N TYR A 46 -13.29 -5.05 10.24
CA TYR A 46 -13.28 -3.94 9.29
C TYR A 46 -13.07 -4.50 7.87
N ILE A 47 -14.14 -4.55 7.12
CA ILE A 47 -14.14 -4.87 5.71
C ILE A 47 -14.10 -3.52 4.99
N GLN A 48 -13.04 -3.29 4.24
CA GLN A 48 -12.98 -2.13 3.35
C GLN A 48 -13.36 -2.58 1.95
N GLU A 49 -14.47 -2.07 1.45
CA GLU A 49 -14.82 -2.20 0.04
C GLU A 49 -13.96 -1.23 -0.77
N VAL A 50 -13.37 -1.76 -1.82
CA VAL A 50 -12.59 -0.99 -2.80
C VAL A 50 -13.27 -1.13 -4.14
N ASN A 51 -13.74 -0.03 -4.71
CA ASN A 51 -14.39 -0.03 -6.00
C ASN A 51 -13.36 0.08 -7.12
N TYR A 52 -13.50 -0.75 -8.12
CA TYR A 52 -12.69 -0.74 -9.33
C TYR A 52 -13.52 -0.34 -10.55
N PRO A 53 -12.89 0.30 -11.54
CA PRO A 53 -11.56 0.89 -11.53
C PRO A 53 -11.50 2.14 -10.66
N ALA A 54 -10.43 2.34 -9.94
CA ALA A 54 -10.15 3.56 -9.22
C ALA A 54 -9.61 4.62 -10.19
N SER A 55 -10.38 5.03 -11.16
CA SER A 55 -9.90 5.97 -12.15
C SER A 55 -9.86 7.38 -11.58
N SER A 56 -8.75 8.08 -11.80
CA SER A 56 -8.49 9.40 -11.25
C SER A 56 -9.35 10.52 -11.82
N VAL A 57 -9.92 10.33 -13.02
CA VAL A 57 -10.54 11.42 -13.77
C VAL A 57 -12.05 11.49 -13.65
N ASN A 58 -12.73 10.37 -13.42
CA ASN A 58 -14.20 10.32 -13.40
C ASN A 58 -14.78 9.43 -12.28
N THR A 59 -14.00 9.14 -11.25
CA THR A 59 -14.51 8.35 -10.14
C THR A 59 -15.42 9.23 -9.29
N PRO A 60 -16.65 8.83 -8.97
CA PRO A 60 -17.52 9.57 -8.06
C PRO A 60 -16.81 9.82 -6.73
N GLN A 61 -17.07 11.00 -6.13
CA GLN A 61 -16.43 11.49 -4.91
C GLN A 61 -16.70 10.55 -3.75
N GLY A 62 -16.45 9.56 -3.48
CA GLY A 62 -16.64 8.54 -2.44
C GLY A 62 -16.01 7.20 -2.85
N GLN A 63 -15.96 6.92 -4.14
CA GLN A 63 -15.31 5.72 -4.67
C GLN A 63 -13.78 5.88 -4.74
N ALA A 64 -13.30 7.08 -5.03
CA ALA A 64 -11.88 7.39 -5.02
C ALA A 64 -11.26 7.24 -3.64
N ASP A 65 -11.99 7.55 -2.58
CA ASP A 65 -11.50 7.51 -1.21
C ASP A 65 -11.24 6.09 -0.70
N THR A 66 -12.00 5.13 -1.15
CA THR A 66 -11.83 3.73 -0.75
C THR A 66 -10.65 3.04 -1.43
N ALA A 67 -10.22 3.55 -2.58
CA ALA A 67 -9.07 3.05 -3.33
C ALA A 67 -7.82 3.92 -3.13
N ARG A 68 -7.69 4.59 -2.00
CA ARG A 68 -6.55 5.46 -1.69
C ARG A 68 -5.83 5.02 -0.43
N ILE A 69 -4.53 5.28 -0.39
CA ILE A 69 -3.69 5.09 0.79
C ILE A 69 -3.37 6.48 1.31
N ARG A 70 -3.96 6.84 2.45
CA ARG A 70 -3.83 8.16 3.07
C ARG A 70 -3.29 8.06 4.47
N GLY A 71 -2.55 9.09 4.86
CA GLY A 71 -2.06 9.22 6.21
C GLY A 71 -1.04 10.32 6.38
N GLN A 72 -0.33 10.26 7.48
CA GLN A 72 0.69 11.24 7.84
C GLN A 72 1.88 10.58 8.53
N ILE A 73 3.09 11.00 8.16
CA ILE A 73 4.34 10.69 8.86
C ILE A 73 4.64 11.87 9.78
N LYS A 74 4.39 11.73 11.09
CA LYS A 74 4.62 12.79 12.07
C LYS A 74 6.13 13.02 12.24
N GLY A 75 6.54 14.27 12.25
CA GLY A 75 7.94 14.63 12.42
C GLY A 75 8.82 14.29 11.21
N ALA A 76 8.22 14.06 10.04
CA ALA A 76 8.98 13.93 8.80
C ALA A 76 9.87 15.16 8.59
N PRO A 77 11.14 14.99 8.19
CA PRO A 77 12.04 16.11 7.99
C PRO A 77 11.52 17.04 6.89
N LYS A 78 11.24 18.30 7.22
CA LYS A 78 10.72 19.30 6.26
C LYS A 78 11.65 19.57 5.07
N ALA A 79 12.92 19.25 5.22
CA ALA A 79 13.95 19.47 4.20
C ALA A 79 14.34 18.20 3.43
N ASN A 80 13.76 17.06 3.75
CA ASN A 80 14.18 15.79 3.16
C ASN A 80 13.41 15.58 1.85
N LYS A 81 14.14 15.62 0.74
CA LYS A 81 13.63 15.30 -0.59
C LYS A 81 13.47 13.78 -0.81
N GLU A 82 13.95 12.98 0.14
CA GLU A 82 13.85 11.53 0.03
C GLU A 82 12.41 11.07 0.32
N PRO A 83 11.84 10.24 -0.53
CA PRO A 83 10.51 9.69 -0.31
C PRO A 83 10.51 8.71 0.87
N GLY A 84 9.37 8.55 1.51
CA GLY A 84 9.10 7.40 2.35
C GLY A 84 9.02 6.12 1.52
N LYS A 85 8.72 5.00 2.17
CA LYS A 85 8.45 3.74 1.48
C LYS A 85 7.01 3.30 1.74
N LEU A 86 6.34 2.95 0.65
CA LEU A 86 5.05 2.28 0.67
C LEU A 86 5.25 0.83 0.25
N ILE A 87 4.79 -0.11 1.07
CA ILE A 87 4.89 -1.53 0.77
C ILE A 87 3.47 -2.10 0.77
N VAL A 88 3.01 -2.53 -0.38
CA VAL A 88 1.69 -3.14 -0.54
C VAL A 88 1.86 -4.59 -0.97
N ASN A 89 1.34 -5.53 -0.16
CA ASN A 89 1.44 -6.96 -0.42
C ASN A 89 2.87 -7.45 -0.72
N GLY A 90 3.86 -6.84 -0.09
CA GLY A 90 5.27 -7.16 -0.27
C GLY A 90 5.99 -6.39 -1.38
N VAL A 91 5.27 -5.66 -2.23
CA VAL A 91 5.86 -4.80 -3.27
C VAL A 91 6.19 -3.44 -2.68
N SER A 92 7.46 -3.05 -2.73
CA SER A 92 7.96 -1.76 -2.22
C SER A 92 8.01 -0.72 -3.33
N MET A 93 7.51 0.47 -3.03
CA MET A 93 7.54 1.63 -3.91
C MET A 93 7.83 2.91 -3.12
N PRO A 94 8.35 3.98 -3.74
CA PRO A 94 8.51 5.27 -3.09
C PRO A 94 7.18 5.89 -2.72
N LEU A 95 7.15 6.63 -1.61
CA LEU A 95 5.98 7.34 -1.11
C LEU A 95 6.27 8.83 -0.99
N LYS A 96 5.68 9.61 -1.88
CA LYS A 96 5.69 11.07 -1.77
C LYS A 96 4.80 11.53 -0.61
N PHE A 97 5.26 12.50 0.14
CA PHE A 97 4.50 13.21 1.16
C PHE A 97 4.82 14.71 1.10
N ASP A 98 3.93 15.52 1.61
CA ASP A 98 4.08 16.97 1.66
C ASP A 98 4.96 17.43 2.85
N GLU A 99 5.13 18.75 2.99
CA GLU A 99 5.92 19.35 4.07
C GLU A 99 5.34 19.07 5.48
N GLN A 100 4.08 18.72 5.56
CA GLN A 100 3.39 18.31 6.78
C GLN A 100 3.53 16.81 7.06
N GLY A 101 4.16 16.05 6.14
CA GLY A 101 4.29 14.60 6.19
C GLY A 101 3.04 13.86 5.70
N SER A 102 2.05 14.57 5.13
CA SER A 102 0.82 13.96 4.66
C SER A 102 1.02 13.30 3.30
N PHE A 103 0.42 12.15 3.12
CA PHE A 103 0.44 11.40 1.86
C PHE A 103 -0.96 10.96 1.46
N ASP A 104 -1.17 10.90 0.15
CA ASP A 104 -2.41 10.46 -0.46
C ASP A 104 -2.12 9.83 -1.82
N ARG A 105 -2.25 8.48 -1.90
CA ARG A 105 -1.92 7.71 -3.10
C ARG A 105 -3.10 6.85 -3.53
N PRO A 106 -3.52 6.93 -4.81
CA PRO A 106 -4.46 5.97 -5.37
C PRO A 106 -3.80 4.59 -5.45
N TYR A 107 -4.59 3.56 -5.19
CA TYR A 107 -4.13 2.18 -5.31
C TYR A 107 -5.30 1.24 -5.59
N ALA A 108 -5.11 0.31 -6.53
CA ALA A 108 -6.07 -0.74 -6.83
C ALA A 108 -5.69 -2.01 -6.05
N PHE A 109 -6.46 -2.33 -5.01
CA PHE A 109 -6.21 -3.52 -4.18
C PHE A 109 -6.82 -4.76 -4.83
N PRO A 110 -6.10 -5.90 -4.88
CA PRO A 110 -6.70 -7.17 -5.26
C PRO A 110 -7.72 -7.62 -4.21
N ASN A 111 -8.66 -8.47 -4.62
CA ASN A 111 -9.60 -9.10 -3.71
C ASN A 111 -8.87 -9.99 -2.70
N GLY A 112 -9.45 -10.14 -1.52
CA GLY A 112 -8.89 -10.96 -0.47
C GLY A 112 -8.04 -10.17 0.53
N SER A 113 -7.10 -10.86 1.18
CA SER A 113 -6.25 -10.28 2.21
C SER A 113 -5.20 -9.36 1.61
N ASN A 114 -5.13 -8.14 2.13
CA ASN A 114 -4.16 -7.13 1.73
C ASN A 114 -3.38 -6.61 2.93
N SER A 115 -2.15 -6.19 2.69
CA SER A 115 -1.32 -5.50 3.67
C SER A 115 -0.75 -4.21 3.10
N VAL A 116 -0.79 -3.15 3.89
CA VAL A 116 -0.15 -1.87 3.58
C VAL A 116 0.80 -1.54 4.71
N GLU A 117 2.05 -1.27 4.37
CA GLU A 117 3.06 -0.79 5.32
C GLU A 117 3.66 0.51 4.80
N VAL A 118 3.72 1.50 5.67
CA VAL A 118 4.39 2.79 5.42
C VAL A 118 5.61 2.86 6.31
N ARG A 119 6.73 3.33 5.74
CA ARG A 119 7.97 3.63 6.47
C ARG A 119 8.40 5.07 6.21
N SER A 120 8.93 5.71 7.25
CA SER A 120 9.59 7.00 7.12
C SER A 120 10.86 6.89 6.24
N PRO A 121 11.37 8.02 5.67
CA PRO A 121 12.58 8.01 4.85
C PRO A 121 13.79 7.40 5.56
N ASP A 122 13.97 7.70 6.83
CA ASP A 122 15.04 7.17 7.69
C ASP A 122 14.81 5.72 8.14
N GLY A 123 13.64 5.14 7.84
CA GLY A 123 13.25 3.79 8.23
C GLY A 123 12.97 3.58 9.74
N GLN A 124 13.06 4.65 10.55
CA GLN A 124 12.89 4.55 12.01
C GLN A 124 11.42 4.35 12.41
N GLN A 125 10.50 4.91 11.63
CA GLN A 125 9.08 4.79 11.86
C GLN A 125 8.46 3.85 10.84
N ARG A 126 7.55 2.99 11.30
CA ARG A 126 6.79 2.10 10.43
C ARG A 126 5.39 1.86 10.97
N LYS A 127 4.42 1.81 10.07
CA LYS A 127 3.05 1.42 10.37
C LYS A 127 2.57 0.42 9.35
N ARG A 128 2.02 -0.70 9.82
CA ARG A 128 1.43 -1.72 8.96
C ARG A 128 -0.02 -1.94 9.34
N VAL A 129 -0.87 -2.07 8.33
CA VAL A 129 -2.26 -2.47 8.46
C VAL A 129 -2.51 -3.67 7.55
N GLN A 130 -3.47 -4.51 7.95
CA GLN A 130 -3.98 -5.62 7.14
C GLN A 130 -5.49 -5.49 7.08
N PHE A 131 -6.06 -5.74 5.93
CA PHE A 131 -7.50 -5.65 5.70
C PHE A 131 -7.95 -6.65 4.63
N LEU A 132 -9.25 -6.93 4.61
CA LEU A 132 -9.88 -7.75 3.60
C LEU A 132 -10.58 -6.85 2.59
N ASN A 133 -10.22 -6.98 1.30
CA ASN A 133 -10.99 -6.41 0.21
C ASN A 133 -11.99 -7.45 -0.28
N THR A 134 -13.27 -7.18 -0.12
CA THR A 134 -14.36 -8.09 -0.55
C THR A 134 -14.62 -8.03 -2.04
N GLY A 135 -14.06 -7.01 -2.72
CA GLY A 135 -14.18 -6.84 -4.16
C GLY A 135 -15.56 -6.39 -4.66
N GLY A 136 -16.50 -6.07 -3.76
CA GLY A 136 -17.81 -5.52 -4.14
C GLY A 136 -18.55 -6.28 -5.25
N GLY A 137 -18.31 -7.60 -5.41
CA GLY A 137 -18.88 -8.41 -6.49
C GLY A 137 -18.12 -8.37 -7.82
N VAL A 138 -16.99 -7.66 -7.88
CA VAL A 138 -16.14 -7.60 -9.08
C VAL A 138 -15.28 -8.86 -9.19
N THR A 139 -15.15 -9.40 -10.41
CA THR A 139 -14.26 -10.54 -10.67
C THR A 139 -12.81 -10.16 -10.38
N PRO A 140 -12.11 -10.90 -9.52
CA PRO A 140 -10.74 -10.56 -9.16
C PRO A 140 -9.81 -10.65 -10.35
N PRO A 141 -8.87 -9.70 -10.50
CA PRO A 141 -7.90 -9.75 -11.57
C PRO A 141 -6.94 -10.93 -11.39
N LYS A 142 -6.69 -11.66 -12.48
CA LYS A 142 -5.70 -12.74 -12.57
C LYS A 142 -4.35 -12.28 -13.12
N LEU A 143 -4.35 -11.18 -13.86
CA LEU A 143 -3.14 -10.49 -14.30
C LEU A 143 -3.14 -9.08 -13.75
N ARG A 144 -2.00 -8.67 -13.21
CA ARG A 144 -1.73 -7.28 -12.81
C ARG A 144 -0.33 -6.89 -13.25
N VAL A 145 -0.22 -5.67 -13.74
CA VAL A 145 1.06 -5.03 -14.04
C VAL A 145 1.12 -3.75 -13.23
N LEU A 146 2.18 -3.59 -12.44
CA LEU A 146 2.41 -2.43 -11.60
C LEU A 146 3.73 -1.78 -12.01
N LEU A 147 3.67 -0.50 -12.33
CA LEU A 147 4.83 0.37 -12.54
C LEU A 147 4.97 1.32 -11.36
N SER A 148 6.17 1.48 -10.86
CA SER A 148 6.55 2.56 -9.94
C SER A 148 7.94 3.05 -10.31
N TRP A 149 8.24 4.30 -10.00
CA TRP A 149 9.54 4.93 -10.30
C TRP A 149 10.02 5.76 -9.12
N ASP A 150 11.29 6.16 -9.12
CA ASP A 150 11.97 6.79 -7.99
C ASP A 150 12.17 8.31 -8.14
N SER A 151 11.62 8.90 -9.20
CA SER A 151 11.71 10.34 -9.45
C SER A 151 10.42 11.08 -9.12
N ASP A 152 10.57 12.25 -8.50
CA ASP A 152 9.47 13.17 -8.24
C ASP A 152 9.14 13.98 -9.51
N ASN A 153 7.90 14.47 -9.61
CA ASN A 153 7.40 15.29 -10.72
C ASN A 153 7.66 14.71 -12.12
N THR A 154 7.89 13.40 -12.20
CA THR A 154 8.05 12.66 -13.44
C THR A 154 6.74 11.96 -13.77
N ASP A 155 6.31 12.08 -15.01
CA ASP A 155 5.13 11.43 -15.56
C ASP A 155 5.60 10.30 -16.49
N LEU A 156 5.34 9.06 -16.08
CA LEU A 156 5.62 7.87 -16.86
C LEU A 156 4.31 7.15 -17.13
N ASP A 157 4.00 6.96 -18.40
CA ASP A 157 2.80 6.24 -18.83
C ASP A 157 3.10 4.77 -19.04
N LEU A 158 2.30 3.93 -18.45
CA LEU A 158 2.31 2.50 -18.66
C LEU A 158 1.37 2.12 -19.81
N HIS A 159 1.88 1.39 -20.78
CA HIS A 159 1.14 0.90 -21.92
C HIS A 159 1.12 -0.61 -21.93
N LEU A 160 -0.04 -1.20 -22.21
CA LEU A 160 -0.22 -2.63 -22.33
C LEU A 160 -0.85 -2.96 -23.69
N VAL A 161 -0.22 -3.85 -24.45
CA VAL A 161 -0.83 -4.46 -25.63
C VAL A 161 -1.12 -5.93 -25.35
N THR A 162 -2.36 -6.33 -25.46
CA THR A 162 -2.82 -7.69 -25.20
C THR A 162 -2.66 -8.60 -26.43
N PRO A 163 -2.72 -9.93 -26.30
CA PRO A 163 -2.51 -10.87 -27.42
C PRO A 163 -3.47 -10.70 -28.60
N ASP A 164 -4.66 -10.14 -28.39
CA ASP A 164 -5.65 -9.82 -29.43
C ASP A 164 -5.45 -8.44 -30.06
N GLY A 165 -4.38 -7.73 -29.66
CA GLY A 165 -4.00 -6.44 -30.22
C GLY A 165 -4.65 -5.23 -29.55
N ALA A 166 -5.44 -5.40 -28.50
CA ALA A 166 -5.97 -4.25 -27.76
C ALA A 166 -4.85 -3.51 -27.05
N HIS A 167 -4.81 -2.18 -27.21
CA HIS A 167 -3.82 -1.30 -26.61
C HIS A 167 -4.47 -0.45 -25.53
N ILE A 168 -4.05 -0.63 -24.27
CA ILE A 168 -4.57 0.04 -23.10
C ILE A 168 -3.51 1.03 -22.61
N TRP A 169 -3.92 2.26 -22.34
CA TRP A 169 -3.10 3.37 -21.91
C TRP A 169 -3.97 4.48 -21.35
N TYR A 170 -3.43 5.60 -20.86
CA TYR A 170 -4.21 6.68 -20.25
C TYR A 170 -5.33 7.23 -21.16
N GLY A 171 -5.12 7.24 -22.48
CA GLY A 171 -6.11 7.72 -23.46
C GLY A 171 -7.20 6.70 -23.82
N ASP A 172 -6.97 5.39 -23.59
CA ASP A 172 -7.95 4.31 -23.76
C ASP A 172 -7.77 3.29 -22.65
N ARG A 173 -8.45 3.53 -21.55
CA ARG A 173 -8.18 2.85 -20.25
C ARG A 173 -8.90 1.51 -20.09
N VAL A 174 -9.87 1.19 -20.94
CA VAL A 174 -10.73 0.01 -20.80
C VAL A 174 -10.86 -0.70 -22.14
N ALA A 175 -10.32 -1.90 -22.23
CA ALA A 175 -10.45 -2.71 -23.43
C ALA A 175 -11.66 -3.65 -23.38
N PRO A 176 -12.24 -4.04 -24.55
CA PRO A 176 -13.37 -4.99 -24.62
C PRO A 176 -13.06 -6.35 -24.01
N ASN A 177 -11.78 -6.77 -23.96
CA ASN A 177 -11.33 -8.01 -23.34
C ASN A 177 -11.24 -7.94 -21.82
N GLY A 178 -11.63 -6.81 -21.21
CA GLY A 178 -11.65 -6.59 -19.77
C GLY A 178 -10.32 -6.13 -19.15
N ALA A 179 -9.30 -5.84 -19.97
CA ALA A 179 -8.08 -5.20 -19.46
C ALA A 179 -8.36 -3.73 -19.13
N THR A 180 -7.87 -3.26 -18.00
CA THR A 180 -8.10 -1.89 -17.52
C THR A 180 -6.82 -1.27 -16.97
N LEU A 181 -6.64 0.04 -17.18
CA LEU A 181 -5.70 0.86 -16.44
C LEU A 181 -6.42 1.42 -15.21
N ASP A 182 -6.25 0.78 -14.06
CA ASP A 182 -6.98 1.11 -12.83
C ASP A 182 -6.45 2.37 -12.15
N VAL A 183 -5.14 2.55 -12.18
CA VAL A 183 -4.43 3.67 -11.54
C VAL A 183 -3.47 4.29 -12.52
N ASP A 184 -3.50 5.62 -12.58
CA ASP A 184 -2.70 6.49 -13.41
C ASP A 184 -2.25 7.69 -12.55
N VAL A 185 -0.94 7.83 -12.35
CA VAL A 185 -0.35 8.87 -11.48
C VAL A 185 0.65 9.72 -12.27
N THR A 186 0.31 10.98 -12.45
CA THR A 186 1.09 11.95 -13.23
C THR A 186 2.04 12.82 -12.40
N THR A 187 2.13 12.61 -11.09
CA THR A 187 2.83 13.53 -10.15
C THR A 187 4.14 13.01 -9.60
N GLY A 188 4.68 11.93 -10.16
CA GLY A 188 5.91 11.28 -9.69
C GLY A 188 5.67 10.10 -8.75
N TYR A 189 6.65 9.20 -8.71
CA TYR A 189 6.71 7.95 -7.94
C TYR A 189 5.67 6.87 -8.31
N GLY A 190 4.62 7.19 -9.08
CA GLY A 190 3.53 6.27 -9.38
C GLY A 190 2.62 5.98 -8.16
N PRO A 191 1.96 4.85 -8.14
CA PRO A 191 2.02 3.76 -9.12
C PRO A 191 1.14 3.99 -10.35
N GLU A 192 1.39 3.21 -11.43
CA GLU A 192 0.40 2.89 -12.44
C GLU A 192 0.09 1.41 -12.42
N ILE A 193 -1.18 1.07 -12.58
CA ILE A 193 -1.62 -0.31 -12.39
C ILE A 193 -2.60 -0.72 -13.48
N PHE A 194 -2.23 -1.76 -14.24
CA PHE A 194 -3.18 -2.51 -15.05
C PHE A 194 -3.73 -3.71 -14.30
N SER A 195 -4.98 -4.04 -14.61
CA SER A 195 -5.57 -5.30 -14.19
C SER A 195 -6.38 -5.95 -15.32
N MET A 196 -6.48 -7.29 -15.27
CA MET A 196 -7.25 -8.07 -16.22
C MET A 196 -7.82 -9.32 -15.54
N PRO A 197 -9.17 -9.46 -15.47
CA PRO A 197 -9.80 -10.59 -14.80
C PRO A 197 -9.62 -11.92 -15.53
N ALA A 198 -9.63 -11.89 -16.87
CA ALA A 198 -9.56 -13.07 -17.73
C ALA A 198 -8.45 -12.91 -18.77
N PRO A 199 -7.16 -13.05 -18.38
CA PRO A 199 -6.05 -12.85 -19.29
C PRO A 199 -6.08 -13.89 -20.41
N LEU A 200 -5.89 -13.40 -21.64
CA LEU A 200 -5.78 -14.22 -22.83
C LEU A 200 -4.45 -14.98 -22.82
N LYS A 201 -4.44 -16.15 -23.45
CA LYS A 201 -3.18 -16.84 -23.72
C LYS A 201 -2.44 -16.16 -24.86
N GLY A 202 -1.17 -15.88 -24.68
CA GLY A 202 -0.36 -15.26 -25.71
C GLY A 202 0.67 -14.29 -25.15
N GLN A 203 1.27 -13.53 -26.04
CA GLN A 203 2.29 -12.56 -25.71
C GLN A 203 1.63 -11.21 -25.36
N TYR A 204 2.03 -10.63 -24.24
CA TYR A 204 1.72 -9.27 -23.86
C TYR A 204 2.93 -8.39 -24.08
N LEU A 205 2.71 -7.18 -24.57
CA LEU A 205 3.77 -6.17 -24.67
C LEU A 205 3.49 -5.10 -23.63
N VAL A 206 4.50 -4.79 -22.85
CA VAL A 206 4.46 -3.75 -21.82
C VAL A 206 5.46 -2.67 -22.19
N TYR A 207 5.00 -1.45 -22.31
CA TYR A 207 5.83 -0.29 -22.60
C TYR A 207 5.73 0.72 -21.48
N VAL A 208 6.80 1.48 -21.32
CA VAL A 208 6.82 2.66 -20.46
C VAL A 208 7.19 3.84 -21.34
N ASN A 209 6.32 4.83 -21.37
CA ASN A 209 6.55 6.08 -22.08
C ASN A 209 6.92 7.17 -21.07
N TYR A 210 7.94 7.96 -21.38
CA TYR A 210 8.23 9.17 -20.63
C TYR A 210 7.40 10.30 -21.24
N TYR A 211 6.32 10.68 -20.55
CA TYR A 211 5.45 11.77 -20.99
C TYR A 211 6.07 13.13 -20.69
N GLY A 212 6.61 13.31 -19.50
CA GLY A 212 7.22 14.57 -19.14
C GLY A 212 7.63 14.72 -17.68
N GLY A 213 8.04 15.94 -17.32
CA GLY A 213 8.38 16.29 -15.95
C GLY A 213 9.84 16.00 -15.58
N GLY A 214 10.09 15.78 -14.27
CA GLY A 214 11.44 15.61 -13.74
C GLY A 214 12.19 16.92 -13.54
N TYR A 215 13.31 16.83 -12.87
CA TYR A 215 14.23 17.97 -12.77
C TYR A 215 15.11 18.01 -14.03
N ARG A 216 15.10 19.15 -14.71
CA ARG A 216 16.09 19.50 -15.75
C ARG A 216 17.34 20.05 -15.10
#